data_5d07393e63fb52effee02ed8ffc31ffd
#
_entry.id   5d07393e63fb52effee02ed8ffc31ffd
#
_cell.length_a   1.000
_cell.length_b   1.000
_cell.length_c   1.000
_cell.angle_alpha   90.00
_cell.angle_beta   90.00
_cell.angle_gamma   90.00
#
_symmetry.space_group_name_H-M   'P 1'
#
loop_
_entity.id
_entity.type
_entity.pdbx_description
1 polymer ?
#
loop_
_entity_poly.entity_id
_entity_poly.type
_entity_poly.pdbx_seq_one_letter_code
_entity_poly.pdbx_strand_id
1 'polypeptide(L)'
;LRFGPIDDAKNRYLFDGVVAGISGYGNCIGIPNIGGEIVFEDSYSDNPLVNAMCIGLLREDDLMRATAGEEGSLLLLVGSGTGRDGIHGASGLASRSFDDDRELRPTVQVGNPFLEKVLIEACLEVAHSGLIEGLQDLGAAGLTSASIECAANSGSGIELYIDKVPRRDSGMEPYEVM
;
A
#
# COMPACT_ATOMS: atom_id res chain seq x y z
N LEU A 1 -1.73 -0.17 18.55
CA LEU A 1 -2.80 0.82 18.36
C LEU A 1 -2.83 1.78 19.53
N ARG A 2 -3.12 3.07 19.28
CA ARG A 2 -3.25 4.12 20.30
C ARG A 2 -4.49 4.92 19.99
N PHE A 3 -5.36 5.10 20.99
CA PHE A 3 -6.62 5.84 20.85
C PHE A 3 -6.84 6.73 22.07
N GLY A 4 -7.69 7.72 21.94
CA GLY A 4 -8.26 8.44 23.07
C GLY A 4 -9.19 7.54 23.90
N PRO A 5 -9.66 8.03 25.09
CA PRO A 5 -10.56 7.28 25.96
C PRO A 5 -11.79 6.76 25.22
N ILE A 6 -12.14 5.49 25.44
CA ILE A 6 -13.20 4.79 24.70
C ILE A 6 -14.62 5.16 25.14
N ASP A 7 -14.77 5.89 26.22
CA ASP A 7 -16.03 6.48 26.68
C ASP A 7 -16.47 7.67 25.81
N ASP A 8 -15.54 8.31 25.09
CA ASP A 8 -15.86 9.27 24.05
C ASP A 8 -16.38 8.57 22.78
N ALA A 9 -17.51 9.08 22.25
CA ALA A 9 -18.18 8.46 21.10
C ALA A 9 -17.36 8.50 19.81
N LYS A 10 -16.56 9.57 19.58
CA LYS A 10 -15.68 9.70 18.41
C LYS A 10 -14.52 8.71 18.49
N ASN A 11 -13.89 8.62 19.67
CA ASN A 11 -12.80 7.68 19.88
C ASN A 11 -13.25 6.23 19.71
N ARG A 12 -14.43 5.89 20.22
CA ARG A 12 -15.05 4.56 20.03
C ARG A 12 -15.30 4.27 18.56
N TYR A 13 -15.87 5.22 17.83
CA TYR A 13 -16.11 5.07 16.39
C TYR A 13 -14.81 4.81 15.62
N LEU A 14 -13.75 5.56 15.93
CA LEU A 14 -12.43 5.37 15.31
C LEU A 14 -11.83 4.01 15.66
N PHE A 15 -11.91 3.60 16.92
CA PHE A 15 -11.44 2.30 17.39
C PHE A 15 -12.16 1.15 16.68
N ASP A 16 -13.48 1.16 16.65
CA ASP A 16 -14.28 0.13 16.01
C ASP A 16 -13.97 0.04 14.50
N GLY A 17 -13.82 1.20 13.83
CA GLY A 17 -13.48 1.26 12.42
C GLY A 17 -12.09 0.68 12.12
N VAL A 18 -11.09 1.02 12.91
CA VAL A 18 -9.71 0.51 12.75
C VAL A 18 -9.65 -1.00 12.99
N VAL A 19 -10.27 -1.47 14.07
CA VAL A 19 -10.31 -2.91 14.38
C VAL A 19 -11.05 -3.69 13.31
N ALA A 20 -12.19 -3.18 12.83
CA ALA A 20 -12.94 -3.78 11.73
C ALA A 20 -12.11 -3.82 10.42
N GLY A 21 -11.37 -2.76 10.11
CA GLY A 21 -10.50 -2.69 8.94
C GLY A 21 -9.37 -3.74 8.99
N ILE A 22 -8.64 -3.80 10.10
CA ILE A 22 -7.57 -4.79 10.30
C ILE A 22 -8.11 -6.22 10.22
N SER A 23 -9.22 -6.48 10.93
CA SER A 23 -9.85 -7.80 10.96
C SER A 23 -10.38 -8.20 9.58
N GLY A 24 -11.11 -7.32 8.90
CA GLY A 24 -11.68 -7.58 7.57
C GLY A 24 -10.60 -7.84 6.52
N TYR A 25 -9.52 -7.07 6.55
CA TYR A 25 -8.39 -7.24 5.62
C TYR A 25 -7.67 -8.57 5.87
N GLY A 26 -7.23 -8.81 7.10
CA GLY A 26 -6.53 -10.06 7.47
C GLY A 26 -7.37 -11.31 7.19
N ASN A 27 -8.68 -11.25 7.47
CA ASN A 27 -9.59 -12.35 7.19
C ASN A 27 -9.73 -12.63 5.67
N CYS A 28 -9.82 -11.58 4.85
CA CYS A 28 -9.95 -11.73 3.40
C CYS A 28 -8.70 -12.34 2.75
N ILE A 29 -7.51 -11.89 3.15
CA ILE A 29 -6.24 -12.44 2.64
C ILE A 29 -5.84 -13.77 3.30
N GLY A 30 -6.53 -14.18 4.36
CA GLY A 30 -6.31 -15.46 5.02
C GLY A 30 -5.14 -15.48 6.00
N ILE A 31 -4.79 -14.33 6.59
CA ILE A 31 -3.70 -14.17 7.56
C ILE A 31 -4.27 -13.94 8.96
N PRO A 32 -3.85 -14.73 9.98
CA PRO A 32 -4.34 -14.53 11.35
C PRO A 32 -3.75 -13.30 12.01
N ASN A 33 -4.54 -12.60 12.80
CA ASN A 33 -4.06 -11.59 13.73
C ASN A 33 -3.55 -12.31 14.99
N ILE A 34 -2.24 -12.31 15.19
CA ILE A 34 -1.59 -13.13 16.23
C ILE A 34 -1.21 -12.35 17.48
N GLY A 35 -1.27 -11.02 17.45
CA GLY A 35 -0.90 -10.20 18.60
C GLY A 35 -0.96 -8.73 18.33
N GLY A 36 -0.66 -7.96 19.37
CA GLY A 36 -0.62 -6.51 19.32
C GLY A 36 -0.86 -5.91 20.69
N GLU A 37 -0.82 -4.58 20.73
CA GLU A 37 -1.05 -3.78 21.92
C GLU A 37 -2.04 -2.67 21.61
N ILE A 38 -2.94 -2.40 22.53
CA ILE A 38 -3.89 -1.30 22.45
C ILE A 38 -3.75 -0.47 23.73
N VAL A 39 -3.57 0.85 23.57
CA VAL A 39 -3.49 1.81 24.67
C VAL A 39 -4.49 2.92 24.43
N PHE A 40 -5.16 3.36 25.51
CA PHE A 40 -6.11 4.46 25.51
C PHE A 40 -5.58 5.58 26.39
N GLU A 41 -5.32 6.75 25.79
CA GLU A 41 -4.84 7.95 26.49
C GLU A 41 -5.41 9.21 25.86
N ASP A 42 -5.65 10.25 26.63
CA ASP A 42 -6.25 11.51 26.18
C ASP A 42 -5.49 12.16 25.00
N SER A 43 -4.18 12.00 24.96
CA SER A 43 -3.31 12.55 23.93
C SER A 43 -3.61 12.04 22.51
N TYR A 44 -4.32 10.93 22.38
CA TYR A 44 -4.69 10.34 21.09
C TYR A 44 -6.16 10.58 20.69
N SER A 45 -6.89 11.45 21.42
CA SER A 45 -8.33 11.65 21.19
C SER A 45 -8.69 12.12 19.79
N ASP A 46 -7.90 12.98 19.18
CA ASP A 46 -8.18 13.53 17.83
C ASP A 46 -7.25 12.96 16.74
N ASN A 47 -6.22 12.24 17.15
CA ASN A 47 -5.24 11.70 16.24
C ASN A 47 -4.78 10.30 16.71
N PRO A 48 -5.58 9.26 16.47
CA PRO A 48 -5.22 7.89 16.83
C PRO A 48 -3.98 7.45 16.04
N LEU A 49 -3.14 6.63 16.66
CA LEU A 49 -1.99 6.03 16.02
C LEU A 49 -2.26 4.58 15.68
N VAL A 50 -2.14 4.24 14.41
CA VAL A 50 -2.33 2.90 13.89
C VAL A 50 -1.03 2.42 13.26
N ASN A 51 -0.40 1.43 13.88
CA ASN A 51 0.71 0.68 13.33
C ASN A 51 0.31 -0.77 13.15
N ALA A 52 0.39 -1.28 11.93
CA ALA A 52 0.19 -2.68 11.62
C ALA A 52 1.49 -3.27 11.06
N MET A 53 1.82 -4.48 11.46
CA MET A 53 2.99 -5.22 11.00
C MET A 53 2.54 -6.56 10.42
N CYS A 54 3.05 -6.90 9.25
CA CYS A 54 2.89 -8.21 8.66
C CYS A 54 4.25 -8.95 8.71
N ILE A 55 4.22 -10.20 9.14
CA ILE A 55 5.43 -11.04 9.23
C ILE A 55 5.23 -12.24 8.33
N GLY A 56 6.18 -12.47 7.42
CA GLY A 56 6.26 -13.65 6.58
C GLY A 56 7.54 -14.45 6.85
N LEU A 57 7.51 -15.71 6.48
CA LEU A 57 8.67 -16.59 6.49
C LEU A 57 8.92 -17.06 5.06
N LEU A 58 10.17 -16.99 4.62
CA LEU A 58 10.60 -17.47 3.31
C LEU A 58 11.95 -18.21 3.45
N ARG A 59 12.27 -19.03 2.48
CA ARG A 59 13.61 -19.61 2.36
C ARG A 59 14.56 -18.55 1.79
N GLU A 60 15.83 -18.62 2.11
CA GLU A 60 16.83 -17.68 1.59
C GLU A 60 16.87 -17.67 0.06
N ASP A 61 16.72 -18.83 -0.57
CA ASP A 61 16.70 -19.00 -2.02
C ASP A 61 15.44 -18.42 -2.70
N ASP A 62 14.36 -18.18 -1.93
CA ASP A 62 13.11 -17.60 -2.42
C ASP A 62 13.08 -16.07 -2.30
N LEU A 63 14.16 -15.46 -1.81
CA LEU A 63 14.23 -14.02 -1.62
C LEU A 63 14.25 -13.28 -2.96
N MET A 64 13.14 -12.62 -3.30
CA MET A 64 13.05 -11.74 -4.45
C MET A 64 13.44 -10.31 -4.06
N ARG A 65 14.31 -9.69 -4.84
CA ARG A 65 14.79 -8.32 -4.58
C ARG A 65 14.11 -7.32 -5.52
N ALA A 66 14.09 -6.05 -5.10
CA ALA A 66 13.62 -4.93 -5.88
C ALA A 66 14.68 -4.50 -6.89
N THR A 67 14.77 -5.19 -8.02
CA THR A 67 15.72 -4.93 -9.10
C THR A 67 14.99 -4.79 -10.44
N ALA A 68 15.59 -4.06 -11.38
CA ALA A 68 15.03 -3.87 -12.72
C ALA A 68 15.48 -4.93 -13.73
N GLY A 69 16.33 -5.87 -13.31
CA GLY A 69 16.90 -6.88 -14.19
C GLY A 69 18.01 -6.35 -15.07
N GLU A 70 18.26 -7.06 -16.17
CA GLU A 70 19.29 -6.71 -17.17
C GLU A 70 18.75 -5.71 -18.22
N GLU A 71 19.65 -5.15 -19.02
CA GLU A 71 19.27 -4.28 -20.13
C GLU A 71 18.37 -5.02 -21.14
N GLY A 72 17.20 -4.44 -21.39
CA GLY A 72 16.17 -5.02 -22.26
C GLY A 72 15.11 -5.83 -21.52
N SER A 73 15.24 -6.04 -20.20
CA SER A 73 14.19 -6.66 -19.39
C SER A 73 12.91 -5.81 -19.38
N LEU A 74 11.76 -6.48 -19.39
CA LEU A 74 10.45 -5.81 -19.41
C LEU A 74 9.93 -5.59 -17.99
N LEU A 75 9.33 -4.43 -17.76
CA LEU A 75 8.61 -4.14 -16.53
C LEU A 75 7.11 -4.46 -16.73
N LEU A 76 6.56 -5.24 -15.84
CA LEU A 76 5.14 -5.55 -15.79
C LEU A 76 4.52 -4.85 -14.58
N LEU A 77 3.52 -4.01 -14.82
CA LEU A 77 2.69 -3.43 -13.76
C LEU A 77 1.50 -4.36 -13.52
N VAL A 78 1.42 -4.90 -12.31
CA VAL A 78 0.34 -5.82 -11.91
C VAL A 78 -0.45 -5.23 -10.75
N GLY A 79 -1.76 -5.39 -10.77
CA GLY A 79 -2.65 -4.89 -9.71
C GLY A 79 -3.89 -4.19 -10.24
N SER A 80 -4.42 -3.26 -9.45
CA SER A 80 -5.57 -2.44 -9.83
C SER A 80 -5.20 -1.43 -10.90
N GLY A 81 -6.19 -1.03 -11.71
CA GLY A 81 -6.04 0.13 -12.58
C GLY A 81 -5.76 1.40 -11.75
N THR A 82 -4.83 2.21 -12.22
CA THR A 82 -4.42 3.46 -11.56
C THR A 82 -5.58 4.46 -11.54
N GLY A 83 -5.87 5.02 -10.37
CA GLY A 83 -6.88 6.05 -10.15
C GLY A 83 -6.32 7.22 -9.36
N ARG A 84 -7.13 8.26 -9.16
CA ARG A 84 -6.74 9.45 -8.39
C ARG A 84 -6.82 9.25 -6.88
N ASP A 85 -7.42 8.17 -6.41
CA ASP A 85 -7.46 7.84 -5.00
C ASP A 85 -6.06 7.54 -4.47
N GLY A 86 -5.75 8.07 -3.30
CA GLY A 86 -4.44 7.92 -2.68
C GLY A 86 -3.37 8.93 -3.13
N ILE A 87 -3.64 9.78 -4.11
CA ILE A 87 -2.72 10.88 -4.45
C ILE A 87 -2.51 11.75 -3.21
N HIS A 88 -1.25 12.00 -2.85
CA HIS A 88 -0.86 12.66 -1.60
C HIS A 88 -1.32 11.94 -0.31
N GLY A 89 -1.78 10.69 -0.40
CA GLY A 89 -2.33 9.95 0.74
C GLY A 89 -1.36 9.86 1.91
N ALA A 90 -0.12 9.45 1.67
CA ALA A 90 0.90 9.34 2.71
C ALA A 90 1.23 10.67 3.38
N SER A 91 1.45 11.74 2.61
CA SER A 91 1.74 13.07 3.15
C SER A 91 0.51 13.75 3.77
N GLY A 92 -0.66 13.56 3.19
CA GLY A 92 -1.92 14.10 3.72
C GLY A 92 -2.29 13.46 5.05
N LEU A 93 -2.23 12.13 5.14
CA LEU A 93 -2.57 11.38 6.35
C LEU A 93 -1.56 11.60 7.49
N ALA A 94 -0.29 11.85 7.17
CA ALA A 94 0.74 12.09 8.19
C ALA A 94 0.79 13.52 8.73
N SER A 95 0.33 14.51 7.98
CA SER A 95 0.63 15.93 8.23
C SER A 95 -0.58 16.84 8.42
N ARG A 96 -1.81 16.34 8.30
CA ARG A 96 -3.03 17.15 8.34
C ARG A 96 -4.04 16.59 9.34
N SER A 97 -4.74 17.48 10.05
CA SER A 97 -5.94 17.13 10.79
C SER A 97 -7.15 17.12 9.85
N PHE A 98 -8.04 16.14 10.03
CA PHE A 98 -9.20 15.90 9.17
C PHE A 98 -10.42 16.79 9.52
N ASP A 99 -10.22 17.88 10.26
CA ASP A 99 -11.33 18.54 10.93
C ASP A 99 -12.35 19.22 10.04
N ASP A 100 -12.09 19.53 8.76
CA ASP A 100 -13.12 20.18 7.93
C ASP A 100 -13.06 19.95 6.40
N ASP A 101 -12.09 19.21 5.86
CA ASP A 101 -11.91 19.15 4.42
C ASP A 101 -12.56 17.92 3.78
N ARG A 102 -13.80 18.06 3.36
CA ARG A 102 -14.46 17.12 2.44
C ARG A 102 -13.68 16.95 1.12
N GLU A 103 -12.82 17.90 0.79
CA GLU A 103 -11.96 17.87 -0.40
C GLU A 103 -10.81 16.87 -0.28
N LEU A 104 -10.45 16.44 0.93
CA LEU A 104 -9.39 15.44 1.17
C LEU A 104 -9.85 13.97 1.04
N ARG A 105 -11.13 13.72 0.79
CA ARG A 105 -11.62 12.33 0.60
C ARG A 105 -10.93 11.58 -0.52
N PRO A 106 -10.49 12.22 -1.64
CA PRO A 106 -9.73 11.53 -2.68
C PRO A 106 -8.35 11.02 -2.24
N THR A 107 -7.81 11.49 -1.11
CA THR A 107 -6.51 11.01 -0.59
C THR A 107 -6.58 9.64 0.08
N VAL A 108 -7.78 9.16 0.41
CA VAL A 108 -7.97 7.83 0.98
C VAL A 108 -7.93 6.79 -0.13
N GLN A 109 -7.04 5.83 -0.02
CA GLN A 109 -6.98 4.70 -0.95
C GLN A 109 -8.23 3.82 -0.87
N VAL A 110 -8.67 3.32 -2.01
CA VAL A 110 -9.69 2.26 -2.06
C VAL A 110 -9.07 0.94 -1.64
N GLY A 111 -9.50 0.41 -0.50
CA GLY A 111 -9.08 -0.92 -0.04
C GLY A 111 -9.80 -2.01 -0.84
N ASN A 112 -9.04 -2.92 -1.44
CA ASN A 112 -9.58 -4.11 -2.09
C ASN A 112 -8.82 -5.36 -1.64
N PRO A 113 -9.12 -5.89 -0.44
CA PRO A 113 -8.41 -7.04 0.11
C PRO A 113 -8.63 -8.34 -0.69
N PHE A 114 -9.70 -8.44 -1.47
CA PHE A 114 -9.89 -9.57 -2.37
C PHE A 114 -8.87 -9.55 -3.52
N LEU A 115 -8.67 -8.40 -4.16
CA LEU A 115 -7.66 -8.27 -5.20
C LEU A 115 -6.25 -8.48 -4.64
N GLU A 116 -5.99 -7.99 -3.43
CA GLU A 116 -4.72 -8.23 -2.73
C GLU A 116 -4.47 -9.72 -2.51
N LYS A 117 -5.49 -10.48 -2.11
CA LYS A 117 -5.37 -11.94 -2.00
C LYS A 117 -4.99 -12.58 -3.33
N VAL A 118 -5.63 -12.19 -4.42
CA VAL A 118 -5.31 -12.69 -5.77
C VAL A 118 -3.88 -12.34 -6.18
N LEU A 119 -3.45 -11.10 -5.88
CA LEU A 119 -2.08 -10.65 -6.15
C LEU A 119 -1.05 -11.43 -5.36
N ILE A 120 -1.28 -11.69 -4.08
CA ILE A 120 -0.38 -12.51 -3.24
C ILE A 120 -0.17 -13.88 -3.89
N GLU A 121 -1.23 -14.57 -4.26
CA GLU A 121 -1.14 -15.90 -4.89
C GLU A 121 -0.37 -15.84 -6.21
N ALA A 122 -0.73 -14.90 -7.09
CA ALA A 122 -0.10 -14.75 -8.39
C ALA A 122 1.38 -14.37 -8.28
N CYS A 123 1.72 -13.42 -7.40
CA CYS A 123 3.10 -12.99 -7.21
C CYS A 123 3.98 -14.11 -6.62
N LEU A 124 3.45 -14.89 -5.69
CA LEU A 124 4.17 -16.06 -5.15
C LEU A 124 4.44 -17.11 -6.23
N GLU A 125 3.44 -17.41 -7.06
CA GLU A 125 3.59 -18.38 -8.15
C GLU A 125 4.63 -17.89 -9.17
N VAL A 126 4.57 -16.62 -9.57
CA VAL A 126 5.52 -16.03 -10.52
C VAL A 126 6.93 -15.96 -9.91
N ALA A 127 7.08 -15.60 -8.64
CA ALA A 127 8.37 -15.58 -7.96
C ALA A 127 9.03 -16.97 -7.95
N HIS A 128 8.26 -18.04 -7.68
CA HIS A 128 8.78 -19.41 -7.69
C HIS A 128 9.02 -19.97 -9.10
N SER A 129 8.48 -19.35 -10.14
CA SER A 129 8.66 -19.84 -11.52
C SER A 129 10.05 -19.63 -12.08
N GLY A 130 10.84 -18.71 -11.50
CA GLY A 130 12.13 -18.28 -12.03
C GLY A 130 12.05 -17.44 -13.31
N LEU A 131 10.86 -16.96 -13.68
CA LEU A 131 10.62 -16.15 -14.88
C LEU A 131 10.86 -14.66 -14.67
N ILE A 132 10.97 -14.20 -13.42
CA ILE A 132 11.18 -12.79 -13.07
C ILE A 132 12.50 -12.61 -12.35
N GLU A 133 13.12 -11.45 -12.56
CA GLU A 133 14.42 -11.07 -11.99
C GLU A 133 14.29 -10.18 -10.75
N GLY A 134 13.13 -9.58 -10.56
CA GLY A 134 12.86 -8.70 -9.43
C GLY A 134 11.37 -8.44 -9.23
N LEU A 135 11.03 -7.95 -8.04
CA LEU A 135 9.68 -7.59 -7.65
C LEU A 135 9.72 -6.40 -6.70
N GLN A 136 8.90 -5.41 -6.97
CA GLN A 136 8.79 -4.20 -6.15
C GLN A 136 7.31 -3.84 -5.97
N ASP A 137 6.92 -3.56 -4.74
CA ASP A 137 5.61 -2.97 -4.46
C ASP A 137 5.58 -1.47 -4.79
N LEU A 138 4.41 -0.94 -5.03
CA LEU A 138 4.16 0.48 -5.21
C LEU A 138 3.67 1.09 -3.90
N GLY A 139 4.62 1.54 -3.08
CA GLY A 139 4.34 2.24 -1.83
C GLY A 139 4.09 3.74 -2.01
N ALA A 140 4.54 4.55 -1.07
CA ALA A 140 4.46 6.01 -1.16
C ALA A 140 5.17 6.54 -2.42
N ALA A 141 4.58 7.54 -3.07
CA ALA A 141 4.97 8.06 -4.39
C ALA A 141 4.91 7.03 -5.54
N GLY A 142 4.14 5.95 -5.36
CA GLY A 142 3.67 5.04 -6.39
C GLY A 142 4.73 4.57 -7.38
N LEU A 143 4.43 4.72 -8.67
CA LEU A 143 5.29 4.27 -9.76
C LEU A 143 6.62 5.05 -9.82
N THR A 144 6.64 6.32 -9.39
CA THR A 144 7.86 7.14 -9.36
C THR A 144 8.90 6.53 -8.43
N SER A 145 8.58 6.29 -7.17
CA SER A 145 9.54 5.74 -6.20
C SER A 145 9.94 4.31 -6.55
N ALA A 146 8.98 3.46 -6.89
CA ALA A 146 9.24 2.06 -7.23
C ALA A 146 10.20 1.92 -8.41
N SER A 147 10.01 2.70 -9.48
CA SER A 147 10.90 2.65 -10.65
C SER A 147 12.30 3.17 -10.37
N ILE A 148 12.40 4.28 -9.60
CA ILE A 148 13.70 4.86 -9.23
C ILE A 148 14.48 3.89 -8.32
N GLU A 149 13.81 3.27 -7.35
CA GLU A 149 14.44 2.30 -6.45
C GLU A 149 14.93 1.06 -7.20
N CYS A 150 14.13 0.49 -8.10
CA CYS A 150 14.56 -0.61 -8.94
C CYS A 150 15.77 -0.25 -9.81
N ALA A 151 15.77 0.91 -10.45
CA ALA A 151 16.89 1.40 -11.26
C ALA A 151 18.16 1.57 -10.39
N ALA A 152 18.03 2.21 -9.24
CA ALA A 152 19.15 2.44 -8.34
C ALA A 152 19.76 1.13 -7.83
N ASN A 153 18.94 0.18 -7.43
CA ASN A 153 19.39 -1.13 -6.94
C ASN A 153 20.08 -1.96 -8.02
N SER A 154 19.69 -1.78 -9.28
CA SER A 154 20.31 -2.47 -10.43
C SER A 154 21.52 -1.74 -11.01
N GLY A 155 21.71 -0.46 -10.69
CA GLY A 155 22.68 0.39 -11.38
C GLY A 155 22.34 0.62 -12.85
N SER A 156 21.07 0.53 -13.22
CA SER A 156 20.55 0.65 -14.59
C SER A 156 19.61 1.86 -14.73
N GLY A 157 19.21 2.17 -15.97
CA GLY A 157 18.12 3.09 -16.24
C GLY A 157 16.81 2.34 -16.44
N ILE A 158 15.70 3.07 -16.33
CA ILE A 158 14.35 2.58 -16.64
C ILE A 158 13.69 3.56 -17.60
N GLU A 159 13.02 3.04 -18.63
CA GLU A 159 12.16 3.80 -19.51
C GLU A 159 10.70 3.42 -19.25
N LEU A 160 9.86 4.40 -18.88
CA LEU A 160 8.46 4.20 -18.58
C LEU A 160 7.57 4.79 -19.68
N TYR A 161 6.67 3.97 -20.20
CA TYR A 161 5.63 4.37 -21.16
C TYR A 161 4.33 4.65 -20.41
N ILE A 162 4.18 5.87 -19.90
CA ILE A 162 3.06 6.28 -19.04
C ILE A 162 1.69 6.13 -19.73
N ASP A 163 1.64 6.28 -21.04
CA ASP A 163 0.46 6.06 -21.87
C ASP A 163 -0.06 4.62 -21.85
N LYS A 164 0.82 3.65 -21.54
CA LYS A 164 0.49 2.23 -21.44
C LYS A 164 0.04 1.79 -20.05
N VAL A 165 0.17 2.64 -19.04
CA VAL A 165 -0.29 2.33 -17.68
C VAL A 165 -1.81 2.20 -17.67
N PRO A 166 -2.37 1.07 -17.20
CA PRO A 166 -3.81 0.88 -17.08
C PRO A 166 -4.42 1.89 -16.12
N ARG A 167 -5.43 2.62 -16.57
CA ARG A 167 -6.08 3.68 -15.80
C ARG A 167 -7.54 3.32 -15.53
N ARG A 168 -7.96 3.50 -14.30
CA ARG A 168 -9.36 3.39 -13.92
C ARG A 168 -10.11 4.67 -14.24
N ASP A 169 -9.47 5.82 -14.02
CA ASP A 169 -10.05 7.13 -14.24
C ASP A 169 -9.64 7.68 -15.60
N SER A 170 -10.58 8.27 -16.32
CA SER A 170 -10.31 8.92 -17.61
C SER A 170 -9.67 10.30 -17.43
N GLY A 171 -8.88 10.73 -18.41
CA GLY A 171 -8.28 12.07 -18.43
C GLY A 171 -7.25 12.31 -17.34
N MET A 172 -6.58 11.28 -16.86
CA MET A 172 -5.45 11.42 -15.94
C MET A 172 -4.24 12.00 -16.67
N GLU A 173 -3.64 13.02 -16.07
CA GLU A 173 -2.39 13.60 -16.53
C GLU A 173 -1.20 12.70 -16.14
N PRO A 174 -0.06 12.78 -16.85
CA PRO A 174 1.11 11.94 -16.56
C PRO A 174 1.58 12.00 -15.11
N TYR A 175 1.55 13.16 -14.46
CA TYR A 175 1.97 13.32 -13.07
C TYR A 175 0.99 12.69 -12.07
N GLU A 176 -0.27 12.47 -12.47
CA GLU A 176 -1.26 11.75 -11.64
C GLU A 176 -1.10 10.23 -11.74
N VAL A 177 -0.41 9.75 -12.78
CA VAL A 177 -0.16 8.32 -13.03
C VAL A 177 1.11 7.86 -12.34
N MET A 178 2.09 8.76 -12.21
CA MET A 178 3.40 8.51 -11.61
C MET A 178 3.35 8.53 -10.08
#